data_1801609c5c4ea513d08ee121f594e0ef
#
_entry.id   1801609c5c4ea513d08ee121f594e0ef
#
_cell.length_a   1.000
_cell.length_b   1.000
_cell.length_c   1.000
_cell.angle_alpha   90.00
_cell.angle_beta   90.00
_cell.angle_gamma   90.00
#
_symmetry.space_group_name_H-M   'P 1'
#
loop_
_entity.id
_entity.type
_entity.pdbx_description
1 polymer ?
#
loop_
_entity_poly.entity_id
_entity_poly.type
_entity_poly.pdbx_seq_one_letter_code
_entity_poly.pdbx_strand_id
1 'polypeptide(L)'
;MATFIPVDEFDLVIFGGTGDLALRKLLPALYHRVSDGQITGGSRIIAASRRDVARDDYLATVEDALRRYLPDGEFRDEQWADMRDRIYYAQCDAQTPDQWHALVDLLQGTEDRVRVAYLATAPALFGPIAQGLAANGLVTGNSRIVLEKPLGRDYESACEINN
;
A
#
# COMPACT_ATOMS: atom_id res chain seq x y z
N MET A 1 -0.97 27.96 -11.76
CA MET A 1 -1.74 26.76 -11.32
C MET A 1 -0.97 25.52 -11.77
N ALA A 2 -0.62 24.68 -10.84
CA ALA A 2 0.06 23.43 -11.19
C ALA A 2 -0.92 22.49 -11.90
N THR A 3 -0.57 22.02 -13.09
CA THR A 3 -1.35 21.02 -13.81
C THR A 3 -0.81 19.65 -13.41
N PHE A 4 -1.62 18.87 -12.72
CA PHE A 4 -1.25 17.51 -12.35
C PHE A 4 -1.62 16.56 -13.50
N ILE A 5 -0.67 15.72 -13.87
CA ILE A 5 -0.88 14.70 -14.89
C ILE A 5 -1.35 13.43 -14.18
N PRO A 6 -2.55 12.90 -14.52
CA PRO A 6 -2.99 11.63 -13.97
C PRO A 6 -2.01 10.50 -14.30
N VAL A 7 -1.78 9.61 -13.35
CA VAL A 7 -0.98 8.41 -13.57
C VAL A 7 -1.84 7.29 -14.13
N ASP A 8 -1.22 6.32 -14.81
CA ASP A 8 -1.90 5.11 -15.26
C ASP A 8 -2.51 4.36 -14.07
N GLU A 9 -3.57 3.61 -14.32
CA GLU A 9 -4.21 2.80 -13.28
C GLU A 9 -3.23 1.82 -12.66
N PHE A 10 -3.27 1.72 -11.34
CA PHE A 10 -2.37 0.87 -10.58
C PHE A 10 -3.09 0.23 -9.39
N ASP A 11 -2.50 -0.85 -8.90
CA ASP A 11 -2.79 -1.41 -7.59
C ASP A 11 -1.58 -1.19 -6.69
N LEU A 12 -1.77 -0.43 -5.62
CA LEU A 12 -0.75 -0.19 -4.60
C LEU A 12 -1.04 -1.08 -3.39
N VAL A 13 -0.14 -2.00 -3.11
CA VAL A 13 -0.21 -2.84 -1.90
C VAL A 13 0.75 -2.28 -0.86
N ILE A 14 0.22 -1.87 0.28
CA ILE A 14 1.01 -1.37 1.40
C ILE A 14 1.14 -2.49 2.43
N PHE A 15 2.29 -3.14 2.47
CA PHE A 15 2.63 -4.09 3.54
C PHE A 15 2.96 -3.31 4.80
N GLY A 16 2.34 -3.66 5.90
CA GLY A 16 2.37 -2.86 7.12
C GLY A 16 1.35 -1.71 7.11
N GLY A 17 0.23 -1.90 6.44
CA GLY A 17 -0.81 -0.89 6.25
C GLY A 17 -1.50 -0.41 7.54
N THR A 18 -1.32 -1.12 8.64
CA THR A 18 -1.81 -0.71 9.97
C THR A 18 -0.76 -0.02 10.82
N GLY A 19 0.46 0.12 10.31
CA GLY A 19 1.58 0.69 11.02
C GLY A 19 1.65 2.21 10.96
N ASP A 20 2.55 2.77 11.76
CA ASP A 20 2.72 4.21 11.91
C ASP A 20 3.11 4.91 10.60
N LEU A 21 4.02 4.33 9.83
CA LEU A 21 4.44 4.91 8.54
C LEU A 21 3.26 5.02 7.56
N ALA A 22 2.44 3.97 7.44
CA ALA A 22 1.29 3.99 6.55
C ALA A 22 0.26 5.04 6.98
N LEU A 23 -0.13 5.05 8.25
CA LEU A 23 -1.18 5.92 8.77
C LEU A 23 -0.76 7.38 8.88
N ARG A 24 0.50 7.64 9.25
CA ARG A 24 0.99 8.99 9.48
C ARG A 24 1.48 9.69 8.22
N LYS A 25 2.08 8.97 7.28
CA LYS A 25 2.75 9.54 6.11
C LYS A 25 2.17 9.10 4.79
N LEU A 26 2.03 7.79 4.55
CA LEU A 26 1.65 7.29 3.23
C LEU A 26 0.20 7.61 2.87
N LEU A 27 -0.73 7.32 3.77
CA LEU A 27 -2.15 7.57 3.50
C LEU A 27 -2.47 9.07 3.41
N PRO A 28 -1.92 9.96 4.25
CA PRO A 28 -2.07 11.39 4.02
C PRO A 28 -1.51 11.87 2.68
N ALA A 29 -0.34 11.36 2.25
CA ALA A 29 0.22 11.69 0.94
C ALA A 29 -0.67 11.21 -0.20
N LEU A 30 -1.22 10.00 -0.11
CA LEU A 30 -2.15 9.46 -1.09
C LEU A 30 -3.46 10.25 -1.14
N TYR A 31 -3.96 10.71 0.01
CA TYR A 31 -5.12 11.58 0.08
C TYR A 31 -4.92 12.85 -0.76
N HIS A 32 -3.77 13.50 -0.65
CA HIS A 32 -3.44 14.65 -1.49
C HIS A 32 -3.41 14.30 -2.96
N ARG A 33 -2.85 13.14 -3.34
CA ARG A 33 -2.80 12.70 -4.73
C ARG A 33 -4.18 12.42 -5.31
N VAL A 34 -5.08 11.85 -4.53
CA VAL A 34 -6.49 11.68 -4.94
C VAL A 34 -7.15 13.03 -5.10
N SER A 35 -6.97 13.94 -4.13
CA SER A 35 -7.55 15.28 -4.15
C SER A 35 -7.08 16.11 -5.34
N ASP A 36 -5.83 15.94 -5.75
CA ASP A 36 -5.23 16.65 -6.90
C ASP A 36 -5.59 16.03 -8.25
N GLY A 37 -6.36 14.96 -8.27
CA GLY A 37 -6.76 14.27 -9.50
C GLY A 37 -5.65 13.45 -10.15
N GLN A 38 -4.56 13.16 -9.44
CA GLN A 38 -3.46 12.34 -9.95
C GLN A 38 -3.79 10.84 -9.92
N ILE A 39 -4.58 10.40 -8.96
CA ILE A 39 -5.05 9.03 -8.83
C ILE A 39 -6.49 8.97 -9.32
N THR A 40 -6.71 8.32 -10.44
CA THR A 40 -8.01 8.28 -11.12
C THR A 40 -8.38 6.86 -11.53
N GLY A 41 -9.55 6.73 -12.16
CA GLY A 41 -10.02 5.46 -12.70
C GLY A 41 -10.20 4.41 -11.63
N GLY A 42 -9.83 3.19 -11.96
CA GLY A 42 -9.94 2.02 -11.08
C GLY A 42 -8.73 1.76 -10.20
N SER A 43 -7.81 2.72 -10.04
CA SER A 43 -6.65 2.55 -9.15
C SER A 43 -7.07 2.26 -7.72
N ARG A 44 -6.39 1.30 -7.08
CA ARG A 44 -6.72 0.82 -5.74
C ARG A 44 -5.54 0.96 -4.79
N ILE A 45 -5.87 1.13 -3.51
CA ILE A 45 -4.94 1.12 -2.39
C ILE A 45 -5.30 -0.08 -1.53
N ILE A 46 -4.43 -1.07 -1.45
CA ILE A 46 -4.66 -2.32 -0.72
C ILE A 46 -3.72 -2.35 0.47
N ALA A 47 -4.27 -2.21 1.67
CA ALA A 47 -3.50 -2.38 2.89
C ALA A 47 -3.40 -3.85 3.25
N ALA A 48 -2.20 -4.30 3.55
CA ALA A 48 -1.92 -5.67 3.95
C ALA A 48 -1.21 -5.67 5.31
N SER A 49 -1.68 -6.47 6.22
CA SER A 49 -1.02 -6.73 7.50
C SER A 49 -1.45 -8.09 8.06
N ARG A 50 -0.70 -8.59 9.04
CA ARG A 50 -1.03 -9.85 9.73
C ARG A 50 -2.28 -9.78 10.60
N ARG A 51 -2.78 -8.58 10.88
CA ARG A 51 -3.96 -8.38 11.75
C ARG A 51 -5.23 -8.72 10.99
N ASP A 52 -6.13 -9.43 11.67
CA ASP A 52 -7.48 -9.67 11.17
C ASP A 52 -8.36 -8.45 11.48
N VAL A 53 -8.57 -7.62 10.47
CA VAL A 53 -9.33 -6.37 10.58
C VAL A 53 -10.34 -6.32 9.44
N ALA A 54 -11.59 -6.04 9.76
CA ALA A 54 -12.61 -5.80 8.74
C ALA A 54 -12.31 -4.51 7.97
N ARG A 55 -12.67 -4.48 6.69
CA ARG A 55 -12.44 -3.30 5.83
C ARG A 55 -13.02 -2.01 6.45
N ASP A 56 -14.23 -2.07 6.96
CA ASP A 56 -14.89 -0.88 7.54
C ASP A 56 -14.17 -0.37 8.79
N ASP A 57 -13.65 -1.27 9.61
CA ASP A 57 -12.84 -0.90 10.78
C ASP A 57 -11.50 -0.28 10.36
N TYR A 58 -10.89 -0.82 9.32
CA TYR A 58 -9.67 -0.24 8.75
C TYR A 58 -9.93 1.15 8.17
N LEU A 59 -11.03 1.33 7.45
CA LEU A 59 -11.42 2.64 6.91
C LEU A 59 -11.65 3.68 8.02
N ALA A 60 -12.27 3.29 9.14
CA ALA A 60 -12.41 4.18 10.29
C ALA A 60 -11.05 4.58 10.86
N THR A 61 -10.11 3.66 10.95
CA THR A 61 -8.73 3.95 11.38
C THR A 61 -8.03 4.92 10.44
N VAL A 62 -8.19 4.75 9.13
CA VAL A 62 -7.61 5.65 8.12
C VAL A 62 -8.23 7.05 8.22
N GLU A 63 -9.54 7.15 8.35
CA GLU A 63 -10.23 8.42 8.50
C GLU A 63 -9.73 9.19 9.73
N ASP A 64 -9.63 8.52 10.87
CA ASP A 64 -9.09 9.11 12.09
C ASP A 64 -7.64 9.60 11.90
N ALA A 65 -6.82 8.82 11.21
CA ALA A 65 -5.45 9.20 10.89
C ALA A 65 -5.38 10.42 9.98
N LEU A 66 -6.22 10.47 8.94
CA LEU A 66 -6.28 11.63 8.04
C LEU A 66 -6.73 12.90 8.78
N ARG A 67 -7.75 12.81 9.62
CA ARG A 67 -8.20 13.95 10.44
C ARG A 67 -7.11 14.43 11.40
N ARG A 68 -6.29 13.53 11.90
CA ARG A 68 -5.22 13.83 12.86
C ARG A 68 -3.96 14.40 12.19
N TYR A 69 -3.57 13.87 11.04
CA TYR A 69 -2.26 14.16 10.43
C TYR A 69 -2.30 15.10 9.23
N LEU A 70 -3.46 15.31 8.63
CA LEU A 70 -3.61 16.37 7.63
C LEU A 70 -3.62 17.76 8.32
N PRO A 71 -3.09 18.78 7.65
CA PRO A 71 -3.22 20.16 8.15
C PRO A 71 -4.68 20.55 8.37
N ASP A 72 -4.90 21.45 9.31
CA ASP A 72 -6.26 21.94 9.65
C ASP A 72 -6.98 22.46 8.41
N GLY A 73 -8.21 21.99 8.21
CA GLY A 73 -9.07 22.42 7.10
C GLY A 73 -8.80 21.71 5.77
N GLU A 74 -7.80 20.81 5.69
CA GLU A 74 -7.53 20.08 4.45
C GLU A 74 -8.36 18.80 4.30
N PHE A 75 -8.87 18.24 5.38
CA PHE A 75 -9.77 17.09 5.30
C PHE A 75 -11.16 17.53 4.79
N ARG A 76 -11.61 16.88 3.73
CA ARG A 76 -12.95 17.12 3.13
C ARG A 76 -13.67 15.81 2.95
N ASP A 77 -14.95 15.78 3.34
CA ASP A 77 -15.78 14.57 3.28
C ASP A 77 -15.93 14.02 1.85
N GLU A 78 -16.05 14.89 0.85
CA GLU A 78 -16.18 14.49 -0.54
C GLU A 78 -14.93 13.78 -1.06
N GLN A 79 -13.76 14.29 -0.73
CA GLN A 79 -12.49 13.70 -1.14
C GLN A 79 -12.19 12.41 -0.37
N TRP A 80 -12.57 12.37 0.89
CA TRP A 80 -12.51 11.14 1.66
C TRP A 80 -13.41 10.05 1.06
N ALA A 81 -14.62 10.39 0.63
CA ALA A 81 -15.52 9.43 -0.02
C ALA A 81 -14.90 8.82 -1.28
N ASP A 82 -14.25 9.63 -2.13
CA ASP A 82 -13.53 9.14 -3.31
C ASP A 82 -12.36 8.24 -2.92
N MET A 83 -11.53 8.66 -1.99
CA MET A 83 -10.39 7.87 -1.53
C MET A 83 -10.82 6.56 -0.86
N ARG A 84 -11.84 6.63 -0.01
CA ARG A 84 -12.37 5.47 0.73
C ARG A 84 -12.78 4.34 -0.20
N ASP A 85 -13.41 4.66 -1.32
CA ASP A 85 -13.88 3.66 -2.29
C ASP A 85 -12.71 2.93 -2.98
N ARG A 86 -11.50 3.47 -2.91
CA ARG A 86 -10.28 2.89 -3.49
C ARG A 86 -9.51 2.01 -2.51
N ILE A 87 -9.86 2.05 -1.22
CA ILE A 87 -9.11 1.37 -0.16
C ILE A 87 -9.70 0.00 0.11
N TYR A 88 -8.84 -1.01 0.10
CA TYR A 88 -9.13 -2.39 0.44
C TYR A 88 -8.19 -2.85 1.55
N TYR A 89 -8.57 -3.90 2.24
CA TYR A 89 -7.75 -4.50 3.28
C TYR A 89 -7.65 -6.00 3.05
N ALA A 90 -6.44 -6.54 3.18
CA ALA A 90 -6.18 -7.97 3.14
C ALA A 90 -5.36 -8.38 4.36
N GLN A 91 -5.84 -9.35 5.11
CA GLN A 91 -5.00 -10.01 6.09
C GLN A 91 -3.93 -10.80 5.34
N CYS A 92 -2.67 -10.50 5.61
CA CYS A 92 -1.53 -11.17 4.99
C CYS A 92 -0.34 -11.16 5.94
N ASP A 93 0.05 -12.34 6.40
CA ASP A 93 1.29 -12.51 7.17
C ASP A 93 2.36 -13.07 6.26
N ALA A 94 3.39 -12.27 5.99
CA ALA A 94 4.49 -12.65 5.10
C ALA A 94 5.24 -13.91 5.56
N GLN A 95 5.21 -14.22 6.86
CA GLN A 95 5.87 -15.38 7.44
C GLN A 95 4.97 -16.63 7.50
N THR A 96 3.71 -16.50 7.10
CA THR A 96 2.74 -17.60 7.11
C THR A 96 2.25 -17.86 5.68
N PRO A 97 2.77 -18.89 4.97
CA PRO A 97 2.46 -19.11 3.56
C PRO A 97 0.96 -19.23 3.25
N ASP A 98 0.18 -19.78 4.17
CA ASP A 98 -1.25 -20.00 3.96
C ASP A 98 -2.10 -18.72 4.10
N GLN A 99 -1.52 -17.59 4.51
CA GLN A 99 -2.25 -16.34 4.73
C GLN A 99 -2.12 -15.33 3.59
N TRP A 100 -1.82 -15.77 2.38
CA TRP A 100 -1.71 -14.90 1.21
C TRP A 100 -2.98 -14.88 0.35
N HIS A 101 -3.93 -15.77 0.60
CA HIS A 101 -5.10 -15.97 -0.26
C HIS A 101 -5.97 -14.70 -0.40
N ALA A 102 -6.17 -13.93 0.67
CA ALA A 102 -6.97 -12.71 0.62
C ALA A 102 -6.37 -11.67 -0.34
N LEU A 103 -5.03 -11.52 -0.30
CA LEU A 103 -4.32 -10.62 -1.21
C LEU A 103 -4.33 -11.14 -2.65
N VAL A 104 -4.15 -12.44 -2.84
CA VAL A 104 -4.27 -13.09 -4.16
C VAL A 104 -5.63 -12.82 -4.78
N ASP A 105 -6.71 -13.02 -4.02
CA ASP A 105 -8.08 -12.81 -4.50
C ASP A 105 -8.31 -11.36 -4.93
N LEU A 106 -7.80 -10.39 -4.18
CA LEU A 106 -7.92 -8.97 -4.53
C LEU A 106 -7.14 -8.59 -5.80
N LEU A 107 -6.00 -9.21 -6.03
CA LEU A 107 -5.13 -8.89 -7.16
C LEU A 107 -5.43 -9.71 -8.42
N GLN A 108 -6.30 -10.70 -8.32
CA GLN A 108 -6.69 -11.53 -9.44
C GLN A 108 -7.44 -10.71 -10.49
N GLY A 109 -7.06 -10.84 -11.76
CA GLY A 109 -7.71 -10.15 -12.87
C GLY A 109 -7.18 -8.74 -13.16
N THR A 110 -6.15 -8.29 -12.45
CA THR A 110 -5.51 -6.97 -12.65
C THR A 110 -4.03 -7.07 -13.00
N GLU A 111 -3.63 -8.16 -13.64
CA GLU A 111 -2.23 -8.43 -13.99
C GLU A 111 -1.65 -7.44 -15.00
N ASP A 112 -2.50 -6.82 -15.80
CA ASP A 112 -2.10 -5.80 -16.79
C ASP A 112 -1.80 -4.43 -16.18
N ARG A 113 -2.24 -4.19 -14.95
CA ARG A 113 -1.99 -2.93 -14.28
C ARG A 113 -0.57 -2.83 -13.75
N VAL A 114 -0.10 -1.60 -13.56
CA VAL A 114 1.06 -1.35 -12.72
C VAL A 114 0.73 -1.81 -11.30
N ARG A 115 1.57 -2.64 -10.74
CA ARG A 115 1.41 -3.18 -9.39
C ARG A 115 2.58 -2.75 -8.54
N VAL A 116 2.30 -1.97 -7.52
CA VAL A 116 3.33 -1.45 -6.62
C VAL A 116 3.20 -2.11 -5.25
N ALA A 117 4.25 -2.77 -4.80
CA ALA A 117 4.34 -3.27 -3.43
C ALA A 117 5.20 -2.30 -2.61
N TYR A 118 4.58 -1.59 -1.69
CA TYR A 118 5.26 -0.68 -0.77
C TYR A 118 5.48 -1.40 0.56
N LEU A 119 6.74 -1.59 0.93
CA LEU A 119 7.11 -2.34 2.13
C LEU A 119 7.32 -1.35 3.30
N ALA A 120 6.23 -1.06 4.01
CA ALA A 120 6.22 -0.21 5.21
C ALA A 120 6.37 -1.04 6.48
N THR A 121 7.25 -2.04 6.45
CA THR A 121 7.50 -3.01 7.51
C THR A 121 8.94 -2.92 8.00
N ALA A 122 9.26 -3.67 9.05
CA ALA A 122 10.64 -3.86 9.46
C ALA A 122 11.46 -4.53 8.33
N PRO A 123 12.75 -4.16 8.16
CA PRO A 123 13.58 -4.74 7.09
C PRO A 123 13.68 -6.26 7.09
N ALA A 124 13.55 -6.89 8.25
CA ALA A 124 13.54 -8.35 8.37
C ALA A 124 12.41 -9.04 7.58
N LEU A 125 11.34 -8.31 7.24
CA LEU A 125 10.21 -8.82 6.47
C LEU A 125 10.34 -8.61 4.96
N PHE A 126 11.32 -7.86 4.49
CA PHE A 126 11.49 -7.59 3.06
C PHE A 126 11.70 -8.87 2.25
N GLY A 127 12.60 -9.75 2.70
CA GLY A 127 12.82 -11.06 2.07
C GLY A 127 11.58 -11.94 2.05
N PRO A 128 10.95 -12.20 3.21
CA PRO A 128 9.70 -12.98 3.26
C PRO A 128 8.59 -12.42 2.38
N ILE A 129 8.41 -11.10 2.33
CA ILE A 129 7.41 -10.46 1.46
C ILE A 129 7.74 -10.70 -0.02
N ALA A 130 8.98 -10.48 -0.43
CA ALA A 130 9.39 -10.69 -1.81
C ALA A 130 9.21 -12.17 -2.24
N GLN A 131 9.57 -13.10 -1.38
CA GLN A 131 9.37 -14.52 -1.60
C GLN A 131 7.90 -14.90 -1.69
N GLY A 132 7.06 -14.36 -0.81
CA GLY A 132 5.62 -14.59 -0.82
C GLY A 132 4.95 -14.06 -2.07
N LEU A 133 5.33 -12.87 -2.53
CA LEU A 133 4.84 -12.29 -3.79
C LEU A 133 5.18 -13.20 -4.98
N ALA A 134 6.42 -13.67 -5.06
CA ALA A 134 6.85 -14.56 -6.14
C ALA A 134 6.16 -15.93 -6.06
N ALA A 135 6.11 -16.54 -4.87
CA ALA A 135 5.50 -17.84 -4.66
C ALA A 135 3.99 -17.88 -4.98
N ASN A 136 3.29 -16.75 -4.81
CA ASN A 136 1.86 -16.64 -5.08
C ASN A 136 1.54 -16.09 -6.48
N GLY A 137 2.55 -15.93 -7.35
CA GLY A 137 2.34 -15.44 -8.71
C GLY A 137 1.89 -13.99 -8.79
N LEU A 138 2.23 -13.18 -7.79
CA LEU A 138 1.81 -11.77 -7.72
C LEU A 138 2.78 -10.81 -8.37
N VAL A 139 3.93 -11.31 -8.83
CA VAL A 139 4.92 -10.52 -9.57
C VAL A 139 4.61 -10.60 -11.07
N THR A 140 4.44 -9.46 -11.70
CA THR A 140 4.19 -9.34 -13.15
C THR A 140 5.29 -8.49 -13.78
N GLY A 141 5.30 -8.38 -15.11
CA GLY A 141 6.21 -7.46 -15.83
C GLY A 141 6.03 -6.00 -15.45
N ASN A 142 4.86 -5.65 -14.92
CA ASN A 142 4.52 -4.30 -14.47
C ASN A 142 4.63 -4.09 -12.96
N SER A 143 5.24 -5.03 -12.25
CA SER A 143 5.42 -4.93 -10.79
C SER A 143 6.61 -4.05 -10.42
N ARG A 144 6.44 -3.32 -9.32
CA ARG A 144 7.47 -2.49 -8.69
C ARG A 144 7.46 -2.74 -7.19
N ILE A 145 8.63 -2.70 -6.58
CA ILE A 145 8.78 -2.79 -5.12
C ILE A 145 9.41 -1.49 -4.63
N VAL A 146 8.79 -0.88 -3.63
CA VAL A 146 9.29 0.34 -2.98
C VAL A 146 9.69 0.00 -1.55
N LEU A 147 10.93 0.32 -1.21
CA LEU A 147 11.51 0.11 0.12
C LEU A 147 11.85 1.45 0.75
N GLU A 148 11.60 1.58 2.05
CA GLU A 148 12.06 2.73 2.83
C GLU A 148 13.49 2.51 3.33
N LYS A 149 14.23 3.61 3.45
CA LYS A 149 15.57 3.59 4.05
C LYS A 149 15.50 3.43 5.57
N PRO A 150 16.49 2.79 6.19
CA PRO A 150 17.72 2.25 5.61
C PRO A 150 17.52 0.88 4.93
N LEU A 151 18.23 0.67 3.82
CA LEU A 151 18.21 -0.58 3.03
C LEU A 151 19.23 -1.59 3.56
N GLY A 152 19.09 -1.98 4.83
CA GLY A 152 20.02 -2.85 5.51
C GLY A 152 20.79 -2.14 6.62
N ARG A 153 21.46 -2.92 7.47
CA ARG A 153 22.25 -2.40 8.60
C ARG A 153 23.71 -2.16 8.23
N ASP A 154 24.20 -2.87 7.21
CA ASP A 154 25.55 -2.84 6.71
C ASP A 154 25.56 -3.15 5.20
N TYR A 155 26.74 -3.23 4.61
CA TYR A 155 26.88 -3.49 3.18
C TYR A 155 26.32 -4.87 2.78
N GLU A 156 26.55 -5.89 3.60
CA GLU A 156 26.07 -7.26 3.28
C GLU A 156 24.54 -7.33 3.26
N SER A 157 23.89 -6.83 4.31
CA SER A 157 22.42 -6.80 4.38
C SER A 157 21.80 -5.90 3.31
N ALA A 158 22.46 -4.82 2.92
CA ALA A 158 22.03 -3.99 1.81
C ALA A 158 22.11 -4.72 0.47
N CYS A 159 23.15 -5.53 0.25
CA CYS A 159 23.29 -6.38 -0.95
C CYS A 159 22.22 -7.45 -1.02
N GLU A 160 21.89 -8.09 0.10
CA GLU A 160 20.83 -9.10 0.18
C GLU A 160 19.45 -8.55 -0.21
N ILE A 161 19.16 -7.32 0.16
CA ILE A 161 17.89 -6.66 -0.17
C ILE A 161 17.81 -6.34 -1.67
N ASN A 162 18.94 -6.04 -2.31
CA ASN A 162 18.99 -5.60 -3.71
C ASN A 162 19.14 -6.75 -4.73
N ASN A 163 19.38 -7.97 -4.29
CA ASN A 163 19.43 -9.18 -5.13
C ASN A 163 18.10 -9.90 -5.17
#